data_759de8c96e1dda4471de4570537da59d
#
_entry.id   759de8c96e1dda4471de4570537da59d
#
_cell.length_a   1.000
_cell.length_b   1.000
_cell.length_c   1.000
_cell.angle_alpha   90.00
_cell.angle_beta   90.00
_cell.angle_gamma   90.00
#
_symmetry.space_group_name_H-M   'P 1'
#
loop_
_entity.id
_entity.type
_entity.pdbx_description
1 polymer ?
#
loop_
_entity_poly.entity_id
_entity_poly.type
_entity_poly.pdbx_seq_one_letter_code
_entity_poly.pdbx_strand_id
1 'polypeptide(L)'
;INSATVSLAGRTALVDFNPEQITLEDMKREISNAGYDLVIEEDRSAEEINRREFTLLKRKTIGSWIFSLLVMAFSMGWISMGAESELAARNINNQMALIIALVNMIWCGKGFYISAWKQLKHATANMDSLVALSTMIAFLLSAFNTFWGDDVWGARGIEWHTYFDASVMIITFVLTGRCLEEKAKDST
;
A
#
# COMPACT_ATOMS: atom_id res chain seq x y z
N ILE A 1 14.20 -33.14 3.44
CA ILE A 1 14.46 -32.34 2.22
C ILE A 1 15.86 -32.71 1.74
N ASN A 2 15.96 -33.18 0.51
CA ASN A 2 17.23 -33.57 -0.10
C ASN A 2 17.91 -32.38 -0.79
N SER A 3 17.15 -31.58 -1.50
CA SER A 3 17.62 -30.35 -2.15
C SER A 3 16.48 -29.33 -2.27
N ALA A 4 16.83 -28.07 -2.27
CA ALA A 4 15.89 -26.98 -2.53
C ALA A 4 16.59 -25.93 -3.40
N THR A 5 16.00 -25.61 -4.52
CA THR A 5 16.45 -24.56 -5.44
C THR A 5 15.37 -23.51 -5.55
N VAL A 6 15.72 -22.25 -5.26
CA VAL A 6 14.78 -21.13 -5.29
C VAL A 6 15.10 -20.21 -6.46
N SER A 7 14.12 -19.95 -7.30
CA SER A 7 14.18 -18.93 -8.35
C SER A 7 13.44 -17.68 -7.86
N LEU A 8 14.19 -16.64 -7.52
CA LEU A 8 13.63 -15.34 -7.13
C LEU A 8 12.90 -14.66 -8.29
N ALA A 9 13.42 -14.82 -9.51
CA ALA A 9 12.79 -14.24 -10.70
C ALA A 9 11.45 -14.90 -11.04
N GLY A 10 11.37 -16.24 -10.92
CA GLY A 10 10.14 -17.01 -11.15
C GLY A 10 9.23 -17.12 -9.95
N ARG A 11 9.65 -16.66 -8.76
CA ARG A 11 8.94 -16.86 -7.48
C ARG A 11 8.58 -18.33 -7.22
N THR A 12 9.42 -19.24 -7.71
CA THR A 12 9.22 -20.68 -7.60
C THR A 12 10.33 -21.30 -6.79
N ALA A 13 9.98 -22.33 -6.04
CA ALA A 13 10.94 -23.17 -5.33
C ALA A 13 10.77 -24.62 -5.82
N LEU A 14 11.84 -25.21 -6.32
CA LEU A 14 11.90 -26.62 -6.60
C LEU A 14 12.47 -27.33 -5.36
N VAL A 15 11.66 -28.18 -4.74
CA VAL A 15 12.05 -28.89 -3.53
C VAL A 15 11.98 -30.38 -3.79
N ASP A 16 13.12 -31.06 -3.62
CA ASP A 16 13.21 -32.52 -3.62
C ASP A 16 13.12 -33.02 -2.17
N PHE A 17 12.08 -33.78 -1.87
CA PHE A 17 11.82 -34.25 -0.52
C PHE A 17 11.31 -35.71 -0.51
N ASN A 18 11.48 -36.39 0.62
CA ASN A 18 10.93 -37.73 0.84
C ASN A 18 9.50 -37.60 1.40
N PRO A 19 8.45 -38.05 0.65
CA PRO A 19 7.05 -37.96 1.09
C PRO A 19 6.74 -38.74 2.38
N GLU A 20 7.55 -39.70 2.74
CA GLU A 20 7.38 -40.51 3.96
C GLU A 20 7.81 -39.75 5.22
N GLN A 21 8.64 -38.69 5.10
CA GLN A 21 9.21 -37.96 6.23
C GLN A 21 8.61 -36.58 6.44
N ILE A 22 8.17 -35.94 5.38
CA ILE A 22 7.64 -34.57 5.42
C ILE A 22 6.44 -34.48 4.47
N THR A 23 5.34 -33.91 4.95
CA THR A 23 4.16 -33.66 4.12
C THR A 23 4.22 -32.27 3.48
N LEU A 24 3.51 -32.09 2.37
CA LEU A 24 3.36 -30.78 1.72
C LEU A 24 2.71 -29.75 2.66
N GLU A 25 1.82 -30.20 3.53
CA GLU A 25 1.15 -29.34 4.53
C GLU A 25 2.12 -28.86 5.61
N ASP A 26 3.06 -29.69 6.04
CA ASP A 26 4.09 -29.30 6.99
C ASP A 26 5.03 -28.25 6.39
N MET A 27 5.42 -28.40 5.12
CA MET A 27 6.22 -27.40 4.40
C MET A 27 5.46 -26.09 4.26
N LYS A 28 4.18 -26.14 3.91
CA LYS A 28 3.34 -24.96 3.81
C LYS A 28 3.25 -24.21 5.13
N ARG A 29 3.10 -24.95 6.24
CA ARG A 29 3.04 -24.36 7.59
C ARG A 29 4.35 -23.68 7.98
N GLU A 30 5.49 -24.31 7.73
CA GLU A 30 6.79 -23.70 8.05
C GLU A 30 7.11 -22.47 7.21
N ILE A 31 6.77 -22.49 5.92
CA ILE A 31 6.93 -21.33 5.03
C ILE A 31 5.98 -20.19 5.43
N SER A 32 4.74 -20.53 5.83
CA SER A 32 3.79 -19.55 6.35
C SER A 32 4.26 -18.92 7.66
N ASN A 33 4.87 -19.71 8.55
CA ASN A 33 5.49 -19.22 9.79
C ASN A 33 6.65 -18.26 9.52
N ALA A 34 7.39 -18.47 8.42
CA ALA A 34 8.45 -17.57 7.96
C ALA A 34 7.91 -16.28 7.28
N GLY A 35 6.58 -16.13 7.17
CA GLY A 35 5.94 -14.93 6.62
C GLY A 35 5.68 -14.96 5.11
N TYR A 36 5.88 -16.11 4.46
CA TYR A 36 5.63 -16.31 3.03
C TYR A 36 4.39 -17.17 2.83
N ASP A 37 3.70 -17.00 1.70
CA ASP A 37 2.59 -17.85 1.30
C ASP A 37 3.08 -18.84 0.22
N LEU A 38 2.78 -20.13 0.43
CA LEU A 38 3.15 -21.19 -0.50
C LEU A 38 1.89 -21.69 -1.23
N VAL A 39 1.88 -21.54 -2.53
CA VAL A 39 0.87 -22.15 -3.39
C VAL A 39 1.45 -23.43 -3.99
N ILE A 40 0.85 -24.56 -3.64
CA ILE A 40 1.25 -25.90 -4.10
C ILE A 40 0.34 -26.21 -5.29
N GLU A 41 0.78 -25.92 -6.51
CA GLU A 41 0.02 -26.24 -7.71
C GLU A 41 0.92 -26.48 -8.92
N GLU A 42 0.41 -27.21 -9.92
CA GLU A 42 1.08 -27.49 -11.19
C GLU A 42 1.35 -26.21 -11.99
N ASP A 43 2.42 -26.21 -12.83
CA ASP A 43 2.97 -25.05 -13.56
C ASP A 43 1.95 -24.09 -14.21
N ARG A 44 0.81 -24.58 -14.66
CA ARG A 44 -0.23 -23.74 -15.29
C ARG A 44 -0.95 -22.80 -14.30
N SER A 45 -1.11 -23.24 -13.08
CA SER A 45 -1.79 -22.44 -12.05
C SER A 45 -0.91 -21.32 -11.51
N ALA A 46 0.40 -21.50 -11.47
CA ALA A 46 1.34 -20.46 -11.05
C ALA A 46 1.33 -19.25 -12.01
N GLU A 47 1.30 -19.48 -13.32
CA GLU A 47 1.17 -18.40 -14.29
C GLU A 47 -0.18 -17.68 -14.22
N GLU A 48 -1.28 -18.40 -14.00
CA GLU A 48 -2.60 -17.78 -13.85
C GLU A 48 -2.68 -16.94 -12.57
N ILE A 49 -2.10 -17.39 -11.47
CA ILE A 49 -2.04 -16.64 -10.22
C ILE A 49 -1.21 -15.37 -10.40
N ASN A 50 -0.02 -15.45 -10.99
CA ASN A 50 0.82 -14.29 -11.28
C ASN A 50 0.09 -13.28 -12.18
N ARG A 51 -0.62 -13.73 -13.21
CA ARG A 51 -1.43 -12.86 -14.07
C ARG A 51 -2.55 -12.16 -13.31
N ARG A 52 -3.24 -12.85 -12.41
CA ARG A 52 -4.31 -12.27 -11.58
C ARG A 52 -3.73 -11.24 -10.61
N GLU A 53 -2.63 -11.54 -9.94
CA GLU A 53 -1.94 -10.61 -9.04
C GLU A 53 -1.47 -9.36 -9.77
N PHE A 54 -0.87 -9.51 -10.95
CA PHE A 54 -0.45 -8.39 -11.78
C PHE A 54 -1.64 -7.52 -12.23
N THR A 55 -2.75 -8.14 -12.63
CA THR A 55 -3.97 -7.42 -13.02
C THR A 55 -4.55 -6.64 -11.84
N LEU A 56 -4.57 -7.22 -10.64
CA LEU A 56 -5.01 -6.55 -9.43
C LEU A 56 -4.08 -5.38 -9.07
N LEU A 57 -2.77 -5.59 -9.17
CA LEU A 57 -1.78 -4.54 -8.93
C LEU A 57 -1.96 -3.37 -9.90
N LYS A 58 -2.14 -3.65 -11.19
CA LYS A 58 -2.41 -2.65 -12.22
C LYS A 58 -3.69 -1.87 -11.94
N ARG A 59 -4.78 -2.54 -11.56
CA ARG A 59 -6.05 -1.88 -11.18
C ARG A 59 -5.88 -0.98 -9.96
N LYS A 60 -5.16 -1.42 -8.93
CA LYS A 60 -4.86 -0.61 -7.75
C LYS A 60 -4.00 0.59 -8.10
N THR A 61 -3.01 0.43 -8.96
CA THR A 61 -2.16 1.53 -9.42
C THR A 61 -2.97 2.59 -10.16
N ILE A 62 -3.81 2.19 -11.11
CA ILE A 62 -4.67 3.13 -11.84
C ILE A 62 -5.66 3.82 -10.89
N GLY A 63 -6.31 3.07 -10.01
CA GLY A 63 -7.22 3.63 -9.00
C GLY A 63 -6.53 4.62 -8.06
N SER A 64 -5.32 4.30 -7.62
CA SER A 64 -4.53 5.19 -6.77
C SER A 64 -4.14 6.49 -7.49
N TRP A 65 -3.86 6.45 -8.79
CA TRP A 65 -3.64 7.66 -9.60
C TRP A 65 -4.88 8.56 -9.66
N ILE A 66 -6.06 7.96 -9.85
CA ILE A 66 -7.33 8.72 -9.86
C ILE A 66 -7.55 9.37 -8.49
N PHE A 67 -7.40 8.63 -7.40
CA PHE A 67 -7.53 9.18 -6.04
C PHE A 67 -6.50 10.27 -5.75
N SER A 68 -5.26 10.10 -6.21
CA SER A 68 -4.19 11.08 -6.05
C SER A 68 -4.52 12.40 -6.73
N LEU A 69 -4.99 12.36 -7.97
CA LEU A 69 -5.40 13.55 -8.70
C LEU A 69 -6.61 14.25 -8.06
N LEU A 70 -7.57 13.48 -7.56
CA LEU A 70 -8.73 14.03 -6.83
C LEU A 70 -8.29 14.71 -5.52
N VAL A 71 -7.48 14.05 -4.70
CA VAL A 71 -6.97 14.64 -3.45
C VAL A 71 -6.19 15.91 -3.75
N MET A 72 -5.33 15.89 -4.77
CA MET A 72 -4.55 17.06 -5.18
C MET A 72 -5.49 18.23 -5.61
N ALA A 73 -6.52 17.94 -6.39
CA ALA A 73 -7.49 18.96 -6.83
C ALA A 73 -8.25 19.60 -5.64
N PHE A 74 -8.61 18.82 -4.64
CA PHE A 74 -9.22 19.33 -3.40
C PHE A 74 -8.22 20.09 -2.54
N SER A 75 -7.00 19.56 -2.39
CA SER A 75 -5.95 20.17 -1.58
C SER A 75 -5.48 21.52 -2.14
N MET A 76 -5.41 21.65 -3.48
CA MET A 76 -5.07 22.90 -4.16
C MET A 76 -6.24 23.88 -4.30
N GLY A 77 -7.44 23.50 -3.84
CA GLY A 77 -8.62 24.36 -3.92
C GLY A 77 -9.18 24.56 -5.33
N TRP A 78 -8.80 23.70 -6.30
CA TRP A 78 -9.34 23.77 -7.68
C TRP A 78 -10.82 23.42 -7.73
N ILE A 79 -11.29 22.64 -6.78
CA ILE A 79 -12.70 22.28 -6.63
C ILE A 79 -13.20 22.95 -5.35
N SER A 80 -13.87 24.08 -5.50
CA SER A 80 -14.60 24.70 -4.38
C SER A 80 -16.05 24.29 -4.44
N MET A 81 -16.52 23.54 -3.46
CA MET A 81 -17.93 23.16 -3.36
C MET A 81 -18.74 24.29 -2.71
N GLY A 82 -18.99 25.38 -3.46
CA GLY A 82 -20.04 26.35 -3.17
C GLY A 82 -20.16 26.90 -1.74
N ALA A 83 -19.06 27.01 -1.02
CA ALA A 83 -19.06 27.49 0.35
C ALA A 83 -19.10 29.04 0.40
N GLU A 84 -19.90 29.60 1.28
CA GLU A 84 -20.10 31.04 1.44
C GLU A 84 -18.85 31.79 1.98
N SER A 85 -17.84 31.05 2.49
CA SER A 85 -16.59 31.63 2.97
C SER A 85 -15.39 30.75 2.63
N GLU A 86 -14.20 31.37 2.48
CA GLU A 86 -12.94 30.65 2.21
C GLU A 86 -12.60 29.62 3.29
N LEU A 87 -12.89 29.90 4.56
CA LEU A 87 -12.68 29.00 5.68
C LEU A 87 -13.58 27.76 5.60
N ALA A 88 -14.85 27.96 5.26
CA ALA A 88 -15.80 26.85 5.09
C ALA A 88 -15.40 25.98 3.88
N ALA A 89 -14.99 26.59 2.76
CA ALA A 89 -14.49 25.89 1.59
C ALA A 89 -13.26 25.04 1.93
N ARG A 90 -12.30 25.60 2.67
CA ARG A 90 -11.09 24.88 3.10
C ARG A 90 -11.41 23.69 3.98
N ASN A 91 -12.32 23.85 4.96
CA ASN A 91 -12.70 22.76 5.85
C ASN A 91 -13.42 21.63 5.11
N ILE A 92 -14.33 21.95 4.19
CA ILE A 92 -15.00 20.96 3.35
C ILE A 92 -13.99 20.22 2.47
N ASN A 93 -13.09 20.95 1.81
CA ASN A 93 -12.06 20.35 0.96
C ASN A 93 -11.12 19.42 1.74
N ASN A 94 -10.70 19.81 2.94
CA ASN A 94 -9.88 18.97 3.81
C ASN A 94 -10.60 17.71 4.26
N GLN A 95 -11.89 17.79 4.60
CA GLN A 95 -12.71 16.63 4.96
C GLN A 95 -12.89 15.67 3.76
N MET A 96 -13.13 16.22 2.56
CA MET A 96 -13.21 15.38 1.35
C MET A 96 -11.88 14.74 1.02
N ALA A 97 -10.79 15.48 1.11
CA ALA A 97 -9.44 14.93 0.92
C ALA A 97 -9.12 13.82 1.94
N LEU A 98 -9.53 13.99 3.21
CA LEU A 98 -9.39 12.96 4.25
C LEU A 98 -10.12 11.67 3.88
N ILE A 99 -11.39 11.78 3.45
CA ILE A 99 -12.20 10.59 3.08
C ILE A 99 -11.57 9.86 1.89
N ILE A 100 -11.19 10.60 0.85
CA ILE A 100 -10.58 10.03 -0.35
C ILE A 100 -9.22 9.39 -0.02
N ALA A 101 -8.40 10.06 0.78
CA ALA A 101 -7.12 9.52 1.22
C ALA A 101 -7.29 8.25 2.06
N LEU A 102 -8.28 8.21 2.96
CA LEU A 102 -8.60 7.02 3.77
C LEU A 102 -9.01 5.85 2.88
N VAL A 103 -9.88 6.07 1.91
CA VAL A 103 -10.29 5.02 0.94
C VAL A 103 -9.10 4.51 0.15
N ASN A 104 -8.23 5.41 -0.33
CA ASN A 104 -7.00 5.01 -1.03
C ASN A 104 -6.06 4.19 -0.14
N MET A 105 -5.86 4.60 1.12
CA MET A 105 -5.03 3.86 2.08
C MET A 105 -5.58 2.45 2.34
N ILE A 106 -6.90 2.31 2.53
CA ILE A 106 -7.53 1.02 2.81
C ILE A 106 -7.51 0.12 1.56
N TRP A 107 -7.83 0.66 0.40
CA TRP A 107 -7.95 -0.15 -0.81
C TRP A 107 -6.61 -0.40 -1.50
N CYS A 108 -5.84 0.64 -1.75
CA CYS A 108 -4.57 0.56 -2.46
C CYS A 108 -3.40 0.24 -1.51
N GLY A 109 -3.40 0.83 -0.31
CA GLY A 109 -2.34 0.71 0.68
C GLY A 109 -2.39 -0.56 1.54
N LYS A 110 -3.49 -1.32 1.53
CA LYS A 110 -3.69 -2.49 2.41
C LYS A 110 -2.49 -3.45 2.43
N GLY A 111 -1.89 -3.73 1.29
CA GLY A 111 -0.74 -4.63 1.18
C GLY A 111 0.47 -4.14 1.97
N PHE A 112 0.75 -2.83 1.94
CA PHE A 112 1.87 -2.23 2.68
C PHE A 112 1.66 -2.31 4.19
N TYR A 113 0.45 -2.01 4.66
CA TYR A 113 0.13 -2.05 6.09
C TYR A 113 0.14 -3.46 6.66
N ILE A 114 -0.38 -4.45 5.92
CA ILE A 114 -0.32 -5.86 6.34
C ILE A 114 1.13 -6.35 6.38
N SER A 115 1.93 -6.03 5.36
CA SER A 115 3.35 -6.39 5.30
C SER A 115 4.12 -5.74 6.46
N ALA A 116 3.92 -4.45 6.68
CA ALA A 116 4.54 -3.73 7.79
C ALA A 116 4.17 -4.31 9.16
N TRP A 117 2.90 -4.68 9.36
CA TRP A 117 2.45 -5.29 10.61
C TRP A 117 3.08 -6.65 10.87
N LYS A 118 3.17 -7.50 9.82
CA LYS A 118 3.84 -8.80 9.92
C LYS A 118 5.31 -8.64 10.29
N GLN A 119 6.01 -7.70 9.65
CA GLN A 119 7.43 -7.47 9.89
C GLN A 119 7.71 -6.84 11.25
N LEU A 120 6.83 -5.97 11.73
CA LEU A 120 6.93 -5.41 13.09
C LEU A 120 6.91 -6.52 14.15
N LYS A 121 6.10 -7.56 13.96
CA LYS A 121 6.05 -8.72 14.86
C LYS A 121 7.37 -9.52 14.90
N HIS A 122 8.11 -9.50 13.80
CA HIS A 122 9.39 -10.20 13.67
C HIS A 122 10.61 -9.29 13.87
N ALA A 123 10.39 -8.05 14.35
CA ALA A 123 11.44 -7.03 14.57
C ALA A 123 12.32 -6.79 13.32
N THR A 124 11.74 -6.96 12.13
CA THR A 124 12.39 -6.69 10.85
C THR A 124 11.75 -5.47 10.20
N ALA A 125 12.50 -4.74 9.41
CA ALA A 125 12.00 -3.59 8.65
C ALA A 125 12.41 -3.72 7.19
N ASN A 126 11.50 -3.36 6.29
CA ASN A 126 11.77 -3.29 4.86
C ASN A 126 11.15 -2.01 4.26
N MET A 127 11.21 -1.88 2.93
CA MET A 127 10.63 -0.74 2.22
C MET A 127 9.14 -0.54 2.53
N ASP A 128 8.37 -1.62 2.66
CA ASP A 128 6.94 -1.56 2.96
C ASP A 128 6.65 -0.98 4.35
N SER A 129 7.50 -1.29 5.33
CA SER A 129 7.41 -0.73 6.69
C SER A 129 7.62 0.78 6.68
N LEU A 130 8.59 1.27 5.91
CA LEU A 130 8.85 2.71 5.76
C LEU A 130 7.69 3.41 5.06
N VAL A 131 7.16 2.84 4.00
CA VAL A 131 5.99 3.39 3.27
C VAL A 131 4.78 3.44 4.20
N ALA A 132 4.48 2.35 4.91
CA ALA A 132 3.36 2.30 5.84
C ALA A 132 3.49 3.32 6.97
N LEU A 133 4.68 3.44 7.57
CA LEU A 133 4.94 4.39 8.66
C LEU A 133 4.82 5.84 8.19
N SER A 134 5.48 6.19 7.09
CA SER A 134 5.49 7.57 6.56
C SER A 134 4.10 8.03 6.14
N THR A 135 3.36 7.19 5.43
CA THR A 135 2.00 7.50 4.99
C THR A 135 1.01 7.59 6.16
N MET A 136 1.16 6.71 7.16
CA MET A 136 0.33 6.76 8.37
C MET A 136 0.58 8.03 9.18
N ILE A 137 1.84 8.42 9.40
CA ILE A 137 2.18 9.66 10.13
C ILE A 137 1.66 10.88 9.38
N ALA A 138 1.89 10.97 8.07
CA ALA A 138 1.40 12.08 7.26
C ALA A 138 -0.13 12.17 7.28
N PHE A 139 -0.83 11.04 7.21
CA PHE A 139 -2.28 10.98 7.28
C PHE A 139 -2.81 11.41 8.66
N LEU A 140 -2.24 10.88 9.75
CA LEU A 140 -2.66 11.21 11.11
C LEU A 140 -2.42 12.68 11.44
N LEU A 141 -1.27 13.24 11.05
CA LEU A 141 -0.98 14.65 11.21
C LEU A 141 -1.99 15.53 10.45
N SER A 142 -2.30 15.15 9.22
CA SER A 142 -3.27 15.86 8.39
C SER A 142 -4.69 15.75 8.95
N ALA A 143 -5.08 14.60 9.46
CA ALA A 143 -6.36 14.42 10.12
C ALA A 143 -6.44 15.27 11.40
N PHE A 144 -5.39 15.29 12.22
CA PHE A 144 -5.30 16.16 13.38
C PHE A 144 -5.44 17.63 12.98
N ASN A 145 -4.72 18.09 11.97
CA ASN A 145 -4.80 19.46 11.49
C ASN A 145 -6.19 19.80 10.93
N THR A 146 -6.88 18.87 10.31
CA THR A 146 -8.23 19.10 9.78
C THR A 146 -9.24 19.37 10.89
N PHE A 147 -9.13 18.69 12.04
CA PHE A 147 -10.10 18.83 13.14
C PHE A 147 -9.70 19.88 14.19
N TRP A 148 -8.41 20.00 14.48
CA TRP A 148 -7.88 20.85 15.56
C TRP A 148 -6.87 21.91 15.08
N GLY A 149 -6.61 21.98 13.79
CA GLY A 149 -5.59 22.91 13.24
C GLY A 149 -5.86 24.37 13.56
N ASP A 150 -7.12 24.80 13.43
CA ASP A 150 -7.50 26.19 13.72
C ASP A 150 -7.41 26.50 15.21
N ASP A 151 -7.77 25.58 16.11
CA ASP A 151 -7.71 25.76 17.56
C ASP A 151 -6.28 25.77 18.10
N VAL A 152 -5.42 24.90 17.57
CA VAL A 152 -4.06 24.69 18.10
C VAL A 152 -3.06 25.65 17.45
N TRP A 153 -3.09 25.77 16.13
CA TRP A 153 -2.12 26.55 15.36
C TRP A 153 -2.65 27.93 14.99
N GLY A 154 -3.91 28.02 14.54
CA GLY A 154 -4.55 29.28 14.18
C GLY A 154 -4.63 30.25 15.33
N ALA A 155 -4.94 29.78 16.55
CA ALA A 155 -4.93 30.59 17.78
C ALA A 155 -3.56 31.18 18.10
N ARG A 156 -2.48 30.60 17.57
CA ARG A 156 -1.09 31.08 17.73
C ARG A 156 -0.58 31.87 16.52
N GLY A 157 -1.43 32.13 15.52
CA GLY A 157 -1.04 32.82 14.28
C GLY A 157 -0.12 32.00 13.39
N ILE A 158 -0.12 30.67 13.53
CA ILE A 158 0.71 29.74 12.72
C ILE A 158 -0.17 29.19 11.61
N GLU A 159 0.28 29.38 10.36
CA GLU A 159 -0.35 28.74 9.22
C GLU A 159 -0.13 27.22 9.27
N TRP A 160 -1.18 26.45 9.03
CA TRP A 160 -1.11 25.00 9.01
C TRP A 160 -1.63 24.45 7.70
N HIS A 161 -1.10 23.30 7.31
CA HIS A 161 -1.42 22.62 6.06
C HIS A 161 -1.77 21.16 6.33
N THR A 162 -2.49 20.57 5.38
CA THR A 162 -2.77 19.13 5.35
C THR A 162 -1.87 18.48 4.30
N TYR A 163 -1.45 17.24 4.55
CA TYR A 163 -0.54 16.46 3.71
C TYR A 163 -1.19 15.16 3.22
N PHE A 164 -2.51 15.20 2.97
CA PHE A 164 -3.23 14.05 2.42
C PHE A 164 -2.73 13.68 1.03
N ASP A 165 -2.42 14.67 0.23
CA ASP A 165 -1.81 14.54 -1.09
C ASP A 165 -0.48 13.80 -1.02
N ALA A 166 0.39 14.14 -0.08
CA ALA A 166 1.67 13.45 0.12
C ALA A 166 1.46 11.98 0.46
N SER A 167 0.54 11.64 1.38
CA SER A 167 0.25 10.25 1.75
C SER A 167 -0.22 9.43 0.56
N VAL A 168 -1.15 9.98 -0.23
CA VAL A 168 -1.72 9.29 -1.38
C VAL A 168 -0.70 9.16 -2.51
N MET A 169 0.11 10.22 -2.75
CA MET A 169 1.17 10.22 -3.76
C MET A 169 2.26 9.19 -3.46
N ILE A 170 2.71 9.05 -2.22
CA ILE A 170 3.70 8.04 -1.83
C ILE A 170 3.18 6.64 -2.19
N ILE A 171 1.94 6.30 -1.81
CA ILE A 171 1.32 5.01 -2.14
C ILE A 171 1.26 4.82 -3.66
N THR A 172 0.84 5.84 -4.40
CA THR A 172 0.69 5.81 -5.85
C THR A 172 2.02 5.55 -6.55
N PHE A 173 3.08 6.25 -6.16
CA PHE A 173 4.42 6.07 -6.75
C PHE A 173 5.00 4.69 -6.42
N VAL A 174 4.84 4.21 -5.20
CA VAL A 174 5.33 2.87 -4.83
C VAL A 174 4.58 1.78 -5.57
N LEU A 175 3.25 1.89 -5.73
CA LEU A 175 2.47 0.96 -6.54
C LEU A 175 2.88 1.00 -8.01
N THR A 176 3.15 2.20 -8.55
CA THR A 176 3.64 2.37 -9.92
C THR A 176 5.00 1.69 -10.10
N GLY A 177 5.92 1.91 -9.15
CA GLY A 177 7.23 1.25 -9.16
C GLY A 177 7.12 -0.27 -9.14
N ARG A 178 6.27 -0.83 -8.30
CA ARG A 178 5.99 -2.28 -8.27
C ARG A 178 5.37 -2.80 -9.56
N CYS A 179 4.44 -2.05 -10.14
CA CYS A 179 3.83 -2.43 -11.40
C CYS A 179 4.85 -2.46 -12.56
N LEU A 180 5.78 -1.51 -12.59
CA LEU A 180 6.86 -1.48 -13.56
C LEU A 180 7.87 -2.62 -13.34
N GLU A 181 8.21 -2.92 -12.09
CA GLU A 181 9.08 -4.04 -11.74
C GLU A 181 8.50 -5.39 -12.20
N GLU A 182 7.23 -5.65 -11.90
CA GLU A 182 6.56 -6.89 -12.35
C GLU A 182 6.49 -6.98 -13.87
N LYS A 183 6.19 -5.86 -14.55
CA LYS A 183 6.17 -5.82 -16.00
C LYS A 183 7.56 -6.10 -16.61
N ALA A 184 8.62 -5.61 -15.98
CA ALA A 184 9.98 -5.87 -16.43
C ALA A 184 10.38 -7.35 -16.26
N LYS A 185 9.93 -8.00 -15.18
CA LYS A 185 10.15 -9.45 -14.95
C LYS A 185 9.43 -10.31 -15.98
N ASP A 186 8.21 -9.95 -16.39
CA ASP A 186 7.46 -10.68 -17.42
C ASP A 186 8.10 -10.56 -18.83
N SER A 187 8.97 -9.58 -19.05
CA SER A 187 9.60 -9.31 -20.36
C SER A 187 10.94 -10.02 -20.53
N THR A 188 11.42 -10.75 -19.51
CA THR A 188 12.73 -11.43 -19.53
C THR A 188 12.57 -12.93 -19.58
#